data_67eff1a5abf66f3a502a4b697dad814d
#
_entry.id   67eff1a5abf66f3a502a4b697dad814d
#
_cell.length_a   1.000
_cell.length_b   1.000
_cell.length_c   1.000
_cell.angle_alpha   90.00
_cell.angle_beta   90.00
_cell.angle_gamma   90.00
#
_symmetry.space_group_name_H-M   'P 1'
#
loop_
_entity.id
_entity.type
_entity.pdbx_description
1 polymer ?
#
loop_
_entity_poly.entity_id
_entity_poly.type
_entity_poly.pdbx_seq_one_letter_code
_entity_poly.pdbx_strand_id
1 'polypeptide(L)'
;MEIIWWGSIVHTIMSVSEVEKEFRPSNLQSGLNFEKHVEKLYIGLGYSVSTTPITGDFGVDLLATSNTEKIAIQCKKYATPVGPDAVMQVYSGGAYYGCTRFSVFSVNGFTNAATEMASKLRVELFNIKLAV
;
A
#
# COMPACT_ATOMS: atom_id res chain seq x y z
N MET A 1 15.10 -7.77 -0.62
CA MET A 1 13.74 -7.19 -0.77
C MET A 1 13.85 -5.68 -0.88
N GLU A 2 13.10 -5.09 -1.75
CA GLU A 2 13.10 -3.65 -1.94
C GLU A 2 11.68 -3.14 -2.22
N ILE A 3 11.42 -1.87 -1.84
CA ILE A 3 10.20 -1.17 -2.20
C ILE A 3 10.52 -0.27 -3.38
N ILE A 4 9.76 -0.40 -4.46
CA ILE A 4 9.91 0.39 -5.67
C ILE A 4 8.74 1.35 -5.75
N TRP A 5 9.04 2.66 -5.86
CA TRP A 5 8.03 3.66 -6.16
C TRP A 5 7.58 3.48 -7.62
N TRP A 6 6.27 3.36 -7.80
CA TRP A 6 5.68 3.08 -9.11
C TRP A 6 4.89 4.28 -9.62
N GLY A 7 5.49 5.44 -9.59
CA GLY A 7 4.81 6.65 -10.00
C GLY A 7 5.78 7.75 -10.37
N SER A 8 5.27 8.94 -10.68
CA SER A 8 6.07 10.09 -11.10
C SER A 8 6.51 11.01 -9.95
N ILE A 9 5.94 10.83 -8.76
CA ILE A 9 6.27 11.65 -7.58
C ILE A 9 7.05 10.77 -6.61
N VAL A 10 8.24 11.23 -6.23
CA VAL A 10 9.10 10.46 -5.33
C VAL A 10 8.82 10.82 -3.88
N HIS A 11 8.37 9.84 -3.11
CA HIS A 11 8.29 9.93 -1.66
C HIS A 11 9.18 8.85 -1.08
N THR A 12 10.16 9.24 -0.29
CA THR A 12 10.99 8.27 0.43
C THR A 12 10.24 7.85 1.68
N ILE A 13 9.90 6.57 1.77
CA ILE A 13 9.17 6.03 2.92
C ILE A 13 10.15 5.47 3.94
N MET A 14 11.03 4.55 3.49
CA MET A 14 11.98 3.87 4.36
C MET A 14 13.26 3.55 3.61
N SER A 15 14.33 3.31 4.35
CA SER A 15 15.55 2.77 3.76
C SER A 15 15.35 1.30 3.38
N VAL A 16 16.15 0.82 2.43
CA VAL A 16 16.11 -0.58 2.00
C VAL A 16 16.37 -1.53 3.18
N SER A 17 17.29 -1.17 4.07
CA SER A 17 17.62 -2.00 5.22
C SER A 17 16.45 -2.13 6.21
N GLU A 18 15.67 -1.08 6.40
CA GLU A 18 14.49 -1.12 7.25
C GLU A 18 13.41 -1.99 6.63
N VAL A 19 13.22 -1.89 5.31
CA VAL A 19 12.29 -2.73 4.56
C VAL A 19 12.68 -4.20 4.66
N GLU A 20 13.95 -4.52 4.48
CA GLU A 20 14.44 -5.89 4.56
C GLU A 20 14.21 -6.53 5.93
N LYS A 21 14.25 -5.74 7.00
CA LYS A 21 13.92 -6.22 8.34
C LYS A 21 12.47 -6.69 8.45
N GLU A 22 11.53 -5.94 7.85
CA GLU A 22 10.11 -6.20 7.96
C GLU A 22 9.60 -7.23 6.95
N PHE A 23 10.13 -7.23 5.73
CA PHE A 23 9.63 -8.04 4.62
C PHE A 23 10.56 -9.20 4.28
N ARG A 24 10.75 -10.12 5.24
CA ARG A 24 11.48 -11.35 4.96
C ARG A 24 10.58 -12.30 4.16
N PRO A 25 11.12 -12.99 3.13
CA PRO A 25 10.32 -13.89 2.29
C PRO A 25 9.50 -14.90 3.09
N SER A 26 10.04 -15.44 4.17
CA SER A 26 9.36 -16.40 5.02
C SER A 26 8.12 -15.84 5.71
N ASN A 27 8.02 -14.51 5.84
CA ASN A 27 6.90 -13.84 6.51
C ASN A 27 5.80 -13.42 5.55
N LEU A 28 6.01 -13.54 4.24
CA LEU A 28 5.04 -13.12 3.22
C LEU A 28 4.25 -14.29 2.66
N GLN A 29 3.90 -15.27 3.49
CA GLN A 29 3.22 -16.48 3.06
C GLN A 29 1.74 -16.26 2.76
N SER A 30 1.12 -15.25 3.36
CA SER A 30 -0.30 -14.97 3.17
C SER A 30 -0.54 -13.48 3.00
N GLY A 31 -1.71 -13.12 2.43
CA GLY A 31 -2.13 -11.73 2.30
C GLY A 31 -2.25 -11.03 3.64
N LEU A 32 -2.67 -11.75 4.68
CA LEU A 32 -2.79 -11.21 6.03
C LEU A 32 -1.43 -10.80 6.61
N ASN A 33 -0.40 -11.62 6.39
CA ASN A 33 0.96 -11.29 6.82
C ASN A 33 1.48 -10.07 6.05
N PHE A 34 1.15 -9.95 4.78
CA PHE A 34 1.53 -8.80 3.97
C PHE A 34 0.93 -7.50 4.52
N GLU A 35 -0.35 -7.51 4.88
CA GLU A 35 -1.00 -6.35 5.50
C GLU A 35 -0.31 -5.95 6.80
N LYS A 36 0.02 -6.93 7.64
CA LYS A 36 0.71 -6.67 8.91
C LYS A 36 2.08 -6.05 8.71
N HIS A 37 2.80 -6.47 7.70
CA HIS A 37 4.10 -5.89 7.38
C HIS A 37 3.96 -4.44 6.91
N VAL A 38 2.97 -4.14 6.09
CA VAL A 38 2.69 -2.77 5.66
C VAL A 38 2.26 -1.90 6.85
N GLU A 39 1.45 -2.46 7.76
CA GLU A 39 1.07 -1.79 9.01
C GLU A 39 2.31 -1.38 9.80
N LYS A 40 3.25 -2.31 9.99
CA LYS A 40 4.50 -2.04 10.72
C LYS A 40 5.36 -0.97 10.05
N LEU A 41 5.37 -0.93 8.72
CA LEU A 41 6.05 0.13 7.98
C LEU A 41 5.55 1.52 8.41
N TYR A 42 4.26 1.71 8.40
CA TYR A 42 3.66 3.00 8.74
C TYR A 42 3.81 3.34 10.22
N ILE A 43 3.72 2.33 11.11
CA ILE A 43 3.99 2.54 12.53
C ILE A 43 5.43 3.02 12.73
N GLY A 44 6.38 2.39 12.03
CA GLY A 44 7.79 2.79 12.08
C GLY A 44 8.04 4.21 11.57
N LEU A 45 7.17 4.72 10.71
CA LEU A 45 7.23 6.09 10.19
C LEU A 45 6.52 7.10 11.11
N GLY A 46 5.95 6.65 12.21
CA GLY A 46 5.31 7.54 13.19
C GLY A 46 3.81 7.68 13.03
N TYR A 47 3.17 6.88 12.17
CA TYR A 47 1.71 6.91 12.03
C TYR A 47 1.04 6.01 13.05
N SER A 48 -0.17 6.39 13.45
CA SER A 48 -1.09 5.47 14.12
C SER A 48 -1.84 4.71 13.03
N VAL A 49 -1.87 3.39 13.12
CA VAL A 49 -2.50 2.56 12.10
C VAL A 49 -3.66 1.78 12.68
N SER A 50 -4.78 1.78 11.97
CA SER A 50 -5.95 0.97 12.30
C SER A 50 -6.33 0.11 11.11
N THR A 51 -6.93 -1.06 11.39
CA THR A 51 -7.48 -1.93 10.36
C THR A 51 -8.94 -1.57 10.11
N THR A 52 -9.39 -1.81 8.88
CA THR A 52 -10.81 -1.66 8.54
C THR A 52 -11.54 -2.99 8.78
N PRO A 53 -12.88 -3.00 8.83
CA PRO A 53 -13.64 -4.24 8.95
C PRO A 53 -13.33 -5.20 7.81
N ILE A 54 -13.31 -6.50 8.09
CA ILE A 54 -13.06 -7.54 7.09
C ILE A 54 -14.10 -7.49 5.98
N THR A 55 -15.36 -7.23 6.34
CA THR A 55 -16.44 -7.07 5.37
C THR A 55 -16.85 -5.60 5.30
N GLY A 56 -17.04 -5.10 4.07
CA GLY A 56 -17.40 -3.70 3.87
C GLY A 56 -16.27 -2.73 4.14
N ASP A 57 -15.03 -3.12 3.84
CA ASP A 57 -13.85 -2.28 4.00
C ASP A 57 -13.73 -1.18 2.93
N PHE A 58 -14.61 -1.22 1.93
CA PHE A 58 -14.66 -0.25 0.82
C PHE A 58 -13.34 -0.16 0.04
N GLY A 59 -12.57 -1.26 -0.02
CA GLY A 59 -11.31 -1.29 -0.74
C GLY A 59 -10.16 -0.63 0.00
N VAL A 60 -10.26 -0.54 1.34
CA VAL A 60 -9.20 -0.02 2.20
C VAL A 60 -8.90 -1.06 3.27
N ASP A 61 -7.66 -1.51 3.36
CA ASP A 61 -7.25 -2.49 4.38
C ASP A 61 -6.78 -1.82 5.66
N LEU A 62 -6.03 -0.72 5.51
CA LEU A 62 -5.40 -0.02 6.63
C LEU A 62 -5.65 1.48 6.50
N LEU A 63 -5.74 2.14 7.66
CA LEU A 63 -5.78 3.59 7.76
C LEU A 63 -4.60 4.05 8.61
N ALA A 64 -3.73 4.87 8.02
CA ALA A 64 -2.58 5.44 8.71
C ALA A 64 -2.85 6.92 8.96
N THR A 65 -2.76 7.33 10.22
CA THR A 65 -3.12 8.68 10.65
C THR A 65 -1.97 9.35 11.38
N SER A 66 -1.70 10.60 11.03
CA SER A 66 -0.80 11.48 11.79
C SER A 66 -1.54 12.77 12.13
N ASN A 67 -0.84 13.75 12.73
CA ASN A 67 -1.44 15.05 13.04
C ASN A 67 -1.85 15.83 11.79
N THR A 68 -1.26 15.53 10.64
CA THR A 68 -1.41 16.32 9.43
C THR A 68 -2.11 15.59 8.30
N GLU A 69 -2.16 14.25 8.34
CA GLU A 69 -2.69 13.50 7.21
C GLU A 69 -3.31 12.17 7.61
N LYS A 70 -4.18 11.68 6.74
CA LYS A 70 -4.81 10.38 6.88
C LYS A 70 -4.70 9.65 5.55
N ILE A 71 -4.10 8.46 5.56
CA ILE A 71 -3.75 7.69 4.38
C ILE A 71 -4.59 6.42 4.32
N ALA A 72 -5.26 6.19 3.19
CA ALA A 72 -5.92 4.93 2.91
C ALA A 72 -4.94 3.99 2.22
N ILE A 73 -4.85 2.75 2.68
CA ILE A 73 -3.89 1.78 2.19
C ILE A 73 -4.61 0.51 1.76
N GLN A 74 -4.34 0.06 0.54
CA GLN A 74 -4.81 -1.21 0.01
C GLN A 74 -3.60 -2.10 -0.26
N CYS A 75 -3.66 -3.35 0.20
CA CYS A 75 -2.59 -4.32 0.02
C CYS A 75 -3.06 -5.45 -0.89
N LYS A 76 -2.34 -5.71 -1.98
CA LYS A 76 -2.67 -6.75 -2.95
C LYS A 76 -1.46 -7.66 -3.16
N LYS A 77 -1.51 -8.85 -2.57
CA LYS A 77 -0.49 -9.88 -2.77
C LYS A 77 -0.96 -10.86 -3.85
N TYR A 78 -0.93 -10.40 -5.11
CA TYR A 78 -1.34 -11.21 -6.26
C TYR A 78 -0.13 -11.82 -6.96
N ALA A 79 -0.35 -12.95 -7.63
CA ALA A 79 0.64 -13.57 -8.50
C ALA A 79 0.81 -12.80 -9.82
N THR A 80 -0.13 -11.92 -10.14
CA THR A 80 -0.15 -11.11 -11.35
C THR A 80 -0.15 -9.62 -11.02
N PRO A 81 0.19 -8.74 -11.98
CA PRO A 81 0.14 -7.30 -11.73
C PRO A 81 -1.26 -6.82 -11.31
N VAL A 82 -1.28 -5.84 -10.43
CA VAL A 82 -2.51 -5.25 -9.91
C VAL A 82 -3.11 -4.31 -10.94
N GLY A 83 -4.41 -4.49 -11.20
CA GLY A 83 -5.14 -3.68 -12.18
C GLY A 83 -5.76 -2.42 -11.59
N PRO A 84 -6.47 -1.64 -12.42
CA PRO A 84 -7.03 -0.34 -12.03
C PRO A 84 -8.13 -0.41 -10.97
N ASP A 85 -8.78 -1.57 -10.82
CA ASP A 85 -9.84 -1.73 -9.82
C ASP A 85 -9.35 -1.41 -8.42
N ALA A 86 -8.14 -1.85 -8.05
CA ALA A 86 -7.57 -1.57 -6.74
C ALA A 86 -7.34 -0.08 -6.53
N VAL A 87 -6.94 0.63 -7.57
CA VAL A 87 -6.73 2.08 -7.54
C VAL A 87 -8.05 2.81 -7.31
N MET A 88 -9.10 2.43 -8.05
CA MET A 88 -10.43 3.01 -7.89
C MET A 88 -11.00 2.73 -6.51
N GLN A 89 -10.83 1.51 -6.02
CA GLN A 89 -11.35 1.10 -4.73
C GLN A 89 -10.69 1.86 -3.57
N VAL A 90 -9.37 1.98 -3.56
CA VAL A 90 -8.70 2.71 -2.48
C VAL A 90 -9.02 4.20 -2.52
N TYR A 91 -9.19 4.75 -3.71
CA TYR A 91 -9.57 6.15 -3.87
C TYR A 91 -10.97 6.42 -3.33
N SER A 92 -11.96 5.65 -3.76
CA SER A 92 -13.35 5.84 -3.31
C SER A 92 -13.53 5.47 -1.84
N GLY A 93 -12.95 4.35 -1.40
CA GLY A 93 -13.01 3.92 -0.01
C GLY A 93 -12.27 4.88 0.92
N GLY A 94 -11.11 5.35 0.50
CA GLY A 94 -10.36 6.34 1.25
C GLY A 94 -11.11 7.66 1.40
N ALA A 95 -11.77 8.11 0.36
CA ALA A 95 -12.63 9.29 0.42
C ALA A 95 -13.76 9.11 1.43
N TYR A 96 -14.37 7.90 1.46
CA TYR A 96 -15.39 7.56 2.44
C TYR A 96 -14.88 7.71 3.88
N TYR A 97 -13.63 7.31 4.13
CA TYR A 97 -13.00 7.41 5.46
C TYR A 97 -12.38 8.79 5.73
N GLY A 98 -12.52 9.73 4.82
CA GLY A 98 -11.96 11.08 5.00
C GLY A 98 -10.46 11.17 4.80
N CYS A 99 -9.88 10.27 4.02
CA CYS A 99 -8.46 10.27 3.75
C CYS A 99 -8.07 11.34 2.74
N THR A 100 -6.83 11.83 2.86
CA THR A 100 -6.25 12.82 1.96
C THR A 100 -5.15 12.23 1.08
N ARG A 101 -4.67 11.03 1.41
CA ARG A 101 -3.69 10.28 0.62
C ARG A 101 -4.16 8.85 0.45
N PHE A 102 -3.74 8.24 -0.66
CA PHE A 102 -4.20 6.92 -1.06
C PHE A 102 -3.01 6.12 -1.58
N SER A 103 -2.85 4.88 -1.13
CA SER A 103 -1.71 4.04 -1.50
C SER A 103 -2.15 2.61 -1.78
N VAL A 104 -1.56 2.00 -2.80
CA VAL A 104 -1.71 0.57 -3.09
C VAL A 104 -0.34 -0.09 -3.05
N PHE A 105 -0.23 -1.17 -2.29
CA PHE A 105 0.97 -1.99 -2.22
C PHE A 105 0.75 -3.30 -2.98
N SER A 106 1.71 -3.67 -3.82
CA SER A 106 1.70 -4.88 -4.63
C SER A 106 3.03 -5.61 -4.47
N VAL A 107 3.09 -6.90 -4.86
CA VAL A 107 4.33 -7.68 -4.91
C VAL A 107 4.72 -8.07 -6.35
N ASN A 108 3.81 -7.94 -7.30
CA ASN A 108 4.05 -8.28 -8.71
C ASN A 108 3.76 -7.12 -9.67
N GLY A 109 3.94 -5.89 -9.18
CA GLY A 109 3.78 -4.69 -9.99
C GLY A 109 2.34 -4.33 -10.31
N PHE A 110 2.18 -3.48 -11.30
CA PHE A 110 0.90 -2.90 -11.68
C PHE A 110 0.75 -2.90 -13.19
N THR A 111 -0.49 -3.00 -13.67
CA THR A 111 -0.78 -2.88 -15.10
C THR A 111 -0.59 -1.43 -15.55
N ASN A 112 -0.46 -1.22 -16.87
CA ASN A 112 -0.40 0.14 -17.43
C ASN A 112 -1.68 0.92 -17.11
N ALA A 113 -2.83 0.26 -17.15
CA ALA A 113 -4.11 0.89 -16.81
C ALA A 113 -4.14 1.36 -15.35
N ALA A 114 -3.62 0.55 -14.41
CA ALA A 114 -3.51 0.94 -13.00
C ALA A 114 -2.59 2.14 -12.83
N THR A 115 -1.44 2.14 -13.50
CA THR A 115 -0.47 3.23 -13.43
C THR A 115 -1.06 4.53 -13.97
N GLU A 116 -1.77 4.47 -15.08
CA GLU A 116 -2.43 5.64 -15.67
C GLU A 116 -3.52 6.18 -14.74
N MET A 117 -4.37 5.31 -14.21
CA MET A 117 -5.43 5.69 -13.28
C MET A 117 -4.85 6.34 -12.03
N ALA A 118 -3.82 5.74 -11.45
CA ALA A 118 -3.17 6.24 -10.26
C ALA A 118 -2.55 7.63 -10.48
N SER A 119 -1.95 7.84 -11.64
CA SER A 119 -1.40 9.15 -12.01
C SER A 119 -2.49 10.23 -12.03
N LYS A 120 -3.65 9.92 -12.58
CA LYS A 120 -4.77 10.87 -12.67
C LYS A 120 -5.42 11.13 -11.31
N LEU A 121 -5.58 10.08 -10.49
CA LEU A 121 -6.23 10.18 -9.19
C LEU A 121 -5.26 10.50 -8.05
N ARG A 122 -3.96 10.60 -8.34
CA ARG A 122 -2.91 10.83 -7.35
C ARG A 122 -2.88 9.75 -6.28
N VAL A 123 -3.05 8.51 -6.70
CA VAL A 123 -2.88 7.34 -5.85
C VAL A 123 -1.43 6.90 -5.93
N GLU A 124 -0.81 6.68 -4.78
CA GLU A 124 0.58 6.24 -4.70
C GLU A 124 0.66 4.73 -4.88
N LEU A 125 1.54 4.26 -5.76
CA LEU A 125 1.73 2.84 -6.03
C LEU A 125 3.13 2.42 -5.57
N PHE A 126 3.16 1.37 -4.74
CA PHE A 126 4.41 0.81 -4.24
C PHE A 126 4.46 -0.68 -4.55
N ASN A 127 5.57 -1.12 -5.11
CA ASN A 127 5.80 -2.54 -5.34
C ASN A 127 6.89 -3.04 -4.40
N ILE A 128 6.58 -4.09 -3.64
CA ILE A 128 7.54 -4.72 -2.75
C ILE A 128 8.12 -5.92 -3.47
N LYS A 129 9.40 -5.84 -3.80
CA LYS A 129 10.10 -6.90 -4.51
C LYS A 129 10.81 -7.80 -3.51
N LEU A 130 10.51 -9.10 -3.58
CA LEU A 130 11.20 -10.06 -2.75
C LEU A 130 12.58 -10.34 -3.32
N ALA A 131 13.59 -10.28 -2.48
CA ALA A 131 14.94 -10.70 -2.87
C ALA A 131 14.94 -12.22 -3.07
N VAL A 132 15.58 -12.67 -4.14
CA VAL A 132 15.68 -14.08 -4.48
C VAL A 132 16.93 -14.69 -3.86
#